data_f9ea07cadd53d16ded66264678bd0fec
#
_entry.id   f9ea07cadd53d16ded66264678bd0fec
#
_cell.length_a   1.000
_cell.length_b   1.000
_cell.length_c   1.000
_cell.angle_alpha   90.00
_cell.angle_beta   90.00
_cell.angle_gamma   90.00
#
_symmetry.space_group_name_H-M   'P 1'
#
loop_
_entity.id
_entity.type
_entity.pdbx_description
1 polymer ?
#
loop_
_entity_poly.entity_id
_entity_poly.type
_entity_poly.pdbx_seq_one_letter_code
_entity_poly.pdbx_strand_id
1 'polypeptide(L)'
;MEGGVRMRRMLRRMLIADDDMHLRKLVSTYAELEGFQCQEAENAQEAIDLLDKTDFDILILDIMMPGKDGFEALAEIREHSQIPVIMLTARSEEYDKLLGFNLGADDYVSKPFSPKELMARVNAVLKRTGSAPNMILQFGDLRIQIDARLVEIGEKTINLPPKEFDLLVKLAQNEHIVLTREQLLETVWGYEYHGDTRTVDSHVKSLREHLGDHRKLIQTVWGVGYKFEYRE
;
A
#
# COMPACT_ATOMS: atom_id res chain seq x y z
N MET A 1 -4.32 -14.64 27.40
CA MET A 1 -4.62 -13.26 26.99
C MET A 1 -3.61 -12.93 25.91
N GLU A 2 -4.10 -12.96 24.66
CA GLU A 2 -3.25 -12.80 23.48
C GLU A 2 -3.08 -11.31 23.20
N GLY A 3 -1.95 -10.76 23.66
CA GLY A 3 -1.45 -9.44 23.26
C GLY A 3 -0.79 -9.54 21.90
N GLY A 4 -1.56 -9.78 20.84
CA GLY A 4 -1.04 -9.77 19.48
C GLY A 4 -0.78 -8.33 19.04
N VAL A 5 0.41 -8.09 18.51
CA VAL A 5 0.74 -6.88 17.75
C VAL A 5 -0.47 -6.52 16.86
N ARG A 6 -1.15 -5.43 17.20
CA ARG A 6 -2.13 -4.86 16.28
C ARG A 6 -1.36 -4.21 15.13
N MET A 7 -0.90 -5.05 14.18
CA MET A 7 -0.76 -4.59 12.80
C MET A 7 -2.16 -4.10 12.40
N ARG A 8 -2.46 -2.84 12.64
CA ARG A 8 -3.58 -2.19 11.99
C ARG A 8 -3.14 -1.95 10.54
N ARG A 9 -3.01 -3.05 9.81
CA ARG A 9 -3.13 -3.02 8.37
C ARG A 9 -4.58 -2.61 8.13
N MET A 10 -4.83 -1.33 7.97
CA MET A 10 -6.04 -0.92 7.29
C MET A 10 -5.88 -1.52 5.88
N LEU A 11 -6.54 -2.66 5.66
CA LEU A 11 -6.58 -3.29 4.34
C LEU A 11 -7.14 -2.23 3.41
N ARG A 12 -6.39 -1.90 2.37
CA ARG A 12 -6.89 -1.01 1.32
C ARG A 12 -8.17 -1.60 0.76
N ARG A 13 -9.17 -0.76 0.62
CA ARG A 13 -10.46 -1.18 0.08
C ARG A 13 -10.56 -0.77 -1.38
N MET A 14 -10.77 -1.74 -2.24
CA MET A 14 -10.94 -1.55 -3.66
C MET A 14 -12.38 -1.87 -4.03
N LEU A 15 -13.04 -0.95 -4.74
CA LEU A 15 -14.31 -1.21 -5.39
C LEU A 15 -14.06 -1.51 -6.87
N ILE A 16 -14.68 -2.57 -7.39
CA ILE A 16 -14.55 -3.00 -8.78
C ILE A 16 -15.96 -3.03 -9.38
N ALA A 17 -16.21 -2.17 -10.37
CA ALA A 17 -17.49 -2.04 -11.07
C ALA A 17 -17.30 -2.41 -12.54
N ASP A 18 -17.92 -3.51 -12.96
CA ASP A 18 -17.89 -4.06 -14.32
C ASP A 18 -19.07 -5.01 -14.46
N ASP A 19 -19.72 -5.13 -15.61
CA ASP A 19 -20.84 -6.06 -15.81
C ASP A 19 -20.36 -7.51 -16.00
N ASP A 20 -19.09 -7.71 -16.43
CA ASP A 20 -18.49 -9.04 -16.56
C ASP A 20 -18.03 -9.59 -15.19
N MET A 21 -18.78 -10.54 -14.66
CA MET A 21 -18.48 -11.25 -13.41
C MET A 21 -17.09 -11.92 -13.41
N HIS A 22 -16.64 -12.45 -14.56
CA HIS A 22 -15.35 -13.13 -14.64
C HIS A 22 -14.22 -12.14 -14.52
N LEU A 23 -14.36 -10.95 -15.10
CA LEU A 23 -13.38 -9.89 -15.01
C LEU A 23 -13.32 -9.33 -13.58
N ARG A 24 -14.47 -9.07 -12.94
CA ARG A 24 -14.50 -8.65 -11.53
C ARG A 24 -13.76 -9.65 -10.65
N LYS A 25 -14.07 -10.96 -10.81
CA LYS A 25 -13.42 -12.01 -10.02
C LYS A 25 -11.92 -12.12 -10.25
N LEU A 26 -11.49 -11.95 -11.50
CA LEU A 26 -10.07 -11.94 -11.86
C LEU A 26 -9.34 -10.78 -11.18
N VAL A 27 -9.86 -9.57 -11.30
CA VAL A 27 -9.27 -8.36 -10.69
C VAL A 27 -9.26 -8.48 -9.16
N SER A 28 -10.37 -8.89 -8.54
CA SER A 28 -10.48 -9.14 -7.10
C SER A 28 -9.39 -10.09 -6.60
N THR A 29 -9.23 -11.24 -7.29
CA THR A 29 -8.23 -12.25 -6.89
C THR A 29 -6.81 -11.68 -6.87
N TYR A 30 -6.42 -10.93 -7.90
CA TYR A 30 -5.09 -10.31 -7.95
C TYR A 30 -4.92 -9.18 -6.93
N ALA A 31 -5.96 -8.39 -6.71
CA ALA A 31 -5.94 -7.33 -5.70
C ALA A 31 -5.83 -7.89 -4.28
N GLU A 32 -6.53 -8.98 -3.96
CA GLU A 32 -6.44 -9.68 -2.67
C GLU A 32 -5.04 -10.23 -2.42
N LEU A 33 -4.37 -10.78 -3.44
CA LEU A 33 -2.98 -11.22 -3.34
C LEU A 33 -2.02 -10.06 -2.99
N GLU A 34 -2.32 -8.83 -3.42
CA GLU A 34 -1.58 -7.63 -3.06
C GLU A 34 -2.06 -6.98 -1.76
N GLY A 35 -3.06 -7.59 -1.11
CA GLY A 35 -3.53 -7.20 0.23
C GLY A 35 -4.63 -6.16 0.24
N PHE A 36 -5.40 -6.05 -0.83
CA PHE A 36 -6.64 -5.28 -0.86
C PHE A 36 -7.81 -6.10 -0.28
N GLN A 37 -8.79 -5.40 0.28
CA GLN A 37 -10.12 -5.92 0.54
C GLN A 37 -11.01 -5.44 -0.60
N CYS A 38 -11.53 -6.37 -1.42
CA CYS A 38 -12.31 -6.03 -2.60
C CYS A 38 -13.81 -6.09 -2.32
N GLN A 39 -14.55 -5.15 -2.89
CA GLN A 39 -15.99 -5.25 -3.12
C GLN A 39 -16.26 -5.15 -4.61
N GLU A 40 -17.29 -5.85 -5.06
CA GLU A 40 -17.68 -5.92 -6.47
C GLU A 40 -19.05 -5.25 -6.65
N ALA A 41 -19.23 -4.55 -7.76
CA ALA A 41 -20.48 -3.98 -8.23
C ALA A 41 -20.72 -4.46 -9.67
N GLU A 42 -21.93 -4.88 -10.00
CA GLU A 42 -22.27 -5.38 -11.34
C GLU A 42 -22.75 -4.29 -12.29
N ASN A 43 -22.96 -3.07 -11.80
CA ASN A 43 -23.39 -1.91 -12.56
C ASN A 43 -23.01 -0.60 -11.85
N ALA A 44 -23.14 0.51 -12.57
CA ALA A 44 -22.79 1.83 -12.10
C ALA A 44 -23.58 2.27 -10.84
N GLN A 45 -24.87 1.97 -10.79
CA GLN A 45 -25.73 2.38 -9.67
C GLN A 45 -25.30 1.66 -8.37
N GLU A 46 -25.03 0.37 -8.45
CA GLU A 46 -24.53 -0.39 -7.29
C GLU A 46 -23.18 0.15 -6.79
N ALA A 47 -22.29 0.54 -7.72
CA ALA A 47 -21.02 1.15 -7.35
C ALA A 47 -21.20 2.48 -6.60
N ILE A 48 -22.09 3.35 -7.06
CA ILE A 48 -22.43 4.62 -6.40
C ILE A 48 -23.02 4.34 -5.01
N ASP A 49 -23.99 3.44 -4.91
CA ASP A 49 -24.64 3.08 -3.64
C ASP A 49 -23.66 2.51 -2.61
N LEU A 50 -22.61 1.82 -3.07
CA LEU A 50 -21.54 1.29 -2.21
C LEU A 50 -20.61 2.40 -1.73
N LEU A 51 -20.26 3.35 -2.61
CA LEU A 51 -19.42 4.50 -2.26
C LEU A 51 -20.09 5.40 -1.22
N ASP A 52 -21.43 5.54 -1.26
CA ASP A 52 -22.18 6.32 -0.27
C ASP A 52 -22.19 5.68 1.12
N LYS A 53 -22.06 4.35 1.20
CA LYS A 53 -22.15 3.58 2.46
C LYS A 53 -20.80 3.23 3.06
N THR A 54 -19.76 3.30 2.26
CA THR A 54 -18.48 2.70 2.60
C THR A 54 -17.33 3.46 1.96
N ASP A 55 -16.30 3.76 2.75
CA ASP A 55 -15.06 4.34 2.24
C ASP A 55 -14.23 3.30 1.48
N PHE A 56 -13.76 3.69 0.30
CA PHE A 56 -12.81 2.93 -0.51
C PHE A 56 -11.59 3.80 -0.83
N ASP A 57 -10.45 3.14 -1.05
CA ASP A 57 -9.20 3.82 -1.41
C ASP A 57 -9.06 4.02 -2.91
N ILE A 58 -9.72 3.17 -3.70
CA ILE A 58 -9.70 3.23 -5.17
C ILE A 58 -10.93 2.55 -5.77
N LEU A 59 -11.40 3.10 -6.89
CA LEU A 59 -12.44 2.53 -7.74
C LEU A 59 -11.84 2.10 -9.08
N ILE A 60 -12.11 0.87 -9.50
CA ILE A 60 -11.92 0.38 -10.86
C ILE A 60 -13.30 0.38 -11.52
N LEU A 61 -13.47 1.14 -12.61
CA LEU A 61 -14.78 1.42 -13.21
C LEU A 61 -14.78 1.12 -14.70
N ASP A 62 -15.60 0.16 -15.12
CA ASP A 62 -15.82 -0.06 -16.56
C ASP A 62 -16.63 1.08 -17.17
N ILE A 63 -16.26 1.45 -18.39
CA ILE A 63 -17.02 2.43 -19.18
C ILE A 63 -18.31 1.80 -19.75
N MET A 64 -18.22 0.57 -20.23
CA MET A 64 -19.26 -0.07 -21.00
C MET A 64 -20.19 -0.93 -20.13
N MET A 65 -20.92 -0.31 -19.24
CA MET A 65 -21.90 -1.01 -18.41
C MET A 65 -23.34 -0.75 -18.91
N PRO A 66 -24.26 -1.72 -18.75
CA PRO A 66 -25.66 -1.53 -19.13
C PRO A 66 -26.36 -0.50 -18.23
N GLY A 67 -27.23 0.32 -18.86
CA GLY A 67 -27.93 1.40 -18.16
C GLY A 67 -27.14 2.68 -18.10
N LYS A 68 -26.65 3.05 -16.91
CA LYS A 68 -25.74 4.18 -16.71
C LYS A 68 -24.31 3.77 -17.09
N ASP A 69 -23.68 4.48 -18.01
CA ASP A 69 -22.30 4.21 -18.39
C ASP A 69 -21.28 4.70 -17.36
N GLY A 70 -20.00 4.28 -17.52
CA GLY A 70 -18.95 4.64 -16.58
C GLY A 70 -18.61 6.13 -16.55
N PHE A 71 -18.83 6.88 -17.63
CA PHE A 71 -18.62 8.32 -17.65
C PHE A 71 -19.70 9.06 -16.86
N GLU A 72 -20.97 8.65 -17.04
CA GLU A 72 -22.10 9.19 -16.28
C GLU A 72 -21.92 8.89 -14.79
N ALA A 73 -21.49 7.66 -14.46
CA ALA A 73 -21.19 7.27 -13.09
C ALA A 73 -20.06 8.10 -12.49
N LEU A 74 -18.96 8.30 -13.23
CA LEU A 74 -17.83 9.10 -12.78
C LEU A 74 -18.23 10.55 -12.51
N ALA A 75 -19.03 11.16 -13.41
CA ALA A 75 -19.51 12.52 -13.24
C ALA A 75 -20.33 12.67 -11.93
N GLU A 76 -21.23 11.75 -11.65
CA GLU A 76 -22.04 11.74 -10.43
C GLU A 76 -21.17 11.50 -9.18
N ILE A 77 -20.23 10.55 -9.22
CA ILE A 77 -19.28 10.29 -8.13
C ILE A 77 -18.47 11.54 -7.80
N ARG A 78 -18.05 12.30 -8.82
CA ARG A 78 -17.23 13.51 -8.64
C ARG A 78 -17.98 14.68 -8.00
N GLU A 79 -19.31 14.65 -7.97
CA GLU A 79 -20.09 15.65 -7.22
C GLU A 79 -19.86 15.56 -5.70
N HIS A 80 -19.52 14.35 -5.19
CA HIS A 80 -19.46 14.06 -3.75
C HIS A 80 -18.12 13.44 -3.29
N SER A 81 -17.28 12.92 -4.21
CA SER A 81 -16.08 12.16 -3.88
C SER A 81 -14.91 12.45 -4.80
N GLN A 82 -13.71 12.53 -4.19
CA GLN A 82 -12.42 12.60 -4.86
C GLN A 82 -11.66 11.27 -4.82
N ILE A 83 -12.40 10.16 -4.65
CA ILE A 83 -11.79 8.82 -4.67
C ILE A 83 -10.98 8.63 -5.95
N PRO A 84 -9.76 8.06 -5.89
CA PRO A 84 -9.01 7.68 -7.07
C PRO A 84 -9.79 6.71 -7.96
N VAL A 85 -9.87 6.98 -9.27
CA VAL A 85 -10.62 6.16 -10.24
C VAL A 85 -9.73 5.77 -11.41
N ILE A 86 -9.66 4.46 -11.69
CA ILE A 86 -9.10 3.92 -12.93
C ILE A 86 -10.25 3.42 -13.79
N MET A 87 -10.36 3.99 -15.01
CA MET A 87 -11.37 3.58 -15.98
C MET A 87 -10.89 2.38 -16.79
N LEU A 88 -11.74 1.36 -16.93
CA LEU A 88 -11.52 0.27 -17.88
C LEU A 88 -12.25 0.58 -19.18
N THR A 89 -11.60 0.42 -20.33
CA THR A 89 -12.18 0.73 -21.65
C THR A 89 -11.92 -0.37 -22.66
N ALA A 90 -12.92 -0.73 -23.43
CA ALA A 90 -12.76 -1.60 -24.59
C ALA A 90 -12.24 -0.84 -25.84
N ARG A 91 -12.25 0.50 -25.79
CA ARG A 91 -11.84 1.35 -26.91
C ARG A 91 -10.56 2.09 -26.58
N SER A 92 -9.61 2.04 -27.52
CA SER A 92 -8.37 2.80 -27.46
C SER A 92 -8.51 4.20 -28.07
N GLU A 93 -9.74 4.71 -28.24
CA GLU A 93 -9.95 6.00 -28.89
C GLU A 93 -9.43 7.12 -27.97
N GLU A 94 -8.58 7.95 -28.53
CA GLU A 94 -7.97 9.09 -27.85
C GLU A 94 -9.03 10.04 -27.26
N TYR A 95 -10.18 10.13 -27.91
CA TYR A 95 -11.31 10.95 -27.49
C TYR A 95 -11.90 10.48 -26.15
N ASP A 96 -12.09 9.17 -25.94
CA ASP A 96 -12.65 8.63 -24.71
C ASP A 96 -11.72 8.90 -23.52
N LYS A 97 -10.40 8.79 -23.74
CA LYS A 97 -9.40 9.12 -22.71
C LYS A 97 -9.40 10.58 -22.35
N LEU A 98 -9.48 11.48 -23.35
CA LEU A 98 -9.53 12.92 -23.12
C LEU A 98 -10.82 13.33 -22.38
N LEU A 99 -11.96 12.75 -22.75
CA LEU A 99 -13.24 13.00 -22.08
C LEU A 99 -13.18 12.62 -20.60
N GLY A 100 -12.70 11.44 -20.30
CA GLY A 100 -12.68 10.97 -18.94
C GLY A 100 -11.63 11.64 -18.05
N PHE A 101 -10.46 12.06 -18.59
CA PHE A 101 -9.53 12.91 -17.83
C PHE A 101 -10.17 14.26 -17.48
N ASN A 102 -10.96 14.84 -18.38
CA ASN A 102 -11.72 16.05 -18.09
C ASN A 102 -12.80 15.82 -17.02
N LEU A 103 -13.35 14.60 -16.91
CA LEU A 103 -14.30 14.20 -15.86
C LEU A 103 -13.60 13.81 -14.54
N GLY A 104 -12.27 13.81 -14.50
CA GLY A 104 -11.51 13.58 -13.27
C GLY A 104 -11.14 12.11 -13.00
N ALA A 105 -11.00 11.27 -14.04
CA ALA A 105 -10.36 9.97 -13.91
C ALA A 105 -8.84 10.13 -13.67
N ASP A 106 -8.26 9.22 -12.88
CA ASP A 106 -6.84 9.26 -12.51
C ASP A 106 -5.97 8.46 -13.48
N ASP A 107 -6.49 7.40 -14.10
CA ASP A 107 -5.82 6.60 -15.14
C ASP A 107 -6.83 5.81 -15.98
N TYR A 108 -6.34 5.23 -17.08
CA TYR A 108 -7.09 4.43 -18.04
C TYR A 108 -6.37 3.13 -18.36
N VAL A 109 -7.14 2.04 -18.45
CA VAL A 109 -6.62 0.73 -18.83
C VAL A 109 -7.49 0.15 -19.95
N SER A 110 -6.87 -0.13 -21.10
CA SER A 110 -7.59 -0.71 -22.26
C SER A 110 -7.75 -2.22 -22.08
N LYS A 111 -8.96 -2.72 -22.30
CA LYS A 111 -9.24 -4.15 -22.42
C LYS A 111 -8.80 -4.68 -23.81
N PRO A 112 -8.14 -5.86 -23.90
CA PRO A 112 -7.73 -6.73 -22.81
C PRO A 112 -6.44 -6.24 -22.12
N PHE A 113 -6.35 -6.41 -20.80
CA PHE A 113 -5.20 -6.02 -20.00
C PHE A 113 -4.64 -7.19 -19.18
N SER A 114 -3.39 -7.07 -18.77
CA SER A 114 -2.81 -7.96 -17.77
C SER A 114 -3.25 -7.52 -16.37
N PRO A 115 -3.75 -8.43 -15.50
CA PRO A 115 -4.03 -8.08 -14.11
C PRO A 115 -2.84 -7.47 -13.38
N LYS A 116 -1.62 -7.92 -13.68
CA LYS A 116 -0.38 -7.34 -13.13
C LYS A 116 -0.16 -5.90 -13.59
N GLU A 117 -0.50 -5.57 -14.83
CA GLU A 117 -0.44 -4.19 -15.34
C GLU A 117 -1.43 -3.31 -14.59
N LEU A 118 -2.69 -3.77 -14.45
CA LEU A 118 -3.70 -3.03 -13.70
C LEU A 118 -3.23 -2.76 -12.27
N MET A 119 -2.71 -3.76 -11.56
CA MET A 119 -2.21 -3.59 -10.20
C MET A 119 -1.02 -2.63 -10.09
N ALA A 120 -0.11 -2.64 -11.07
CA ALA A 120 0.98 -1.66 -11.13
C ALA A 120 0.45 -0.22 -11.27
N ARG A 121 -0.59 0.00 -12.08
CA ARG A 121 -1.25 1.29 -12.25
C ARG A 121 -2.03 1.71 -10.99
N VAL A 122 -2.76 0.78 -10.35
CA VAL A 122 -3.41 0.99 -9.05
C VAL A 122 -2.41 1.53 -8.04
N ASN A 123 -1.27 0.87 -7.89
CA ASN A 123 -0.24 1.30 -6.96
C ASN A 123 0.35 2.68 -7.32
N ALA A 124 0.52 2.98 -8.61
CA ALA A 124 1.01 4.28 -9.08
C ALA A 124 0.00 5.40 -8.80
N VAL A 125 -1.30 5.17 -9.03
CA VAL A 125 -2.38 6.11 -8.75
C VAL A 125 -2.46 6.39 -7.25
N LEU A 126 -2.53 5.36 -6.42
CA LEU A 126 -2.61 5.50 -4.96
C LEU A 126 -1.40 6.23 -4.37
N LYS A 127 -0.20 6.00 -4.94
CA LYS A 127 1.01 6.73 -4.53
C LYS A 127 0.92 8.22 -4.84
N ARG A 128 0.35 8.58 -5.99
CA ARG A 128 0.22 9.97 -6.46
C ARG A 128 -0.85 10.74 -5.69
N THR A 129 -1.99 10.10 -5.40
CA THR A 129 -3.14 10.73 -4.73
C THR A 129 -2.99 10.83 -3.21
N GLY A 130 -1.87 10.34 -2.65
CA GLY A 130 -1.66 10.32 -1.21
C GLY A 130 -2.55 9.31 -0.46
N SER A 131 -3.38 8.55 -1.20
CA SER A 131 -4.17 7.41 -0.69
C SER A 131 -3.30 6.14 -0.53
N ALA A 132 -1.98 6.28 -0.55
CA ALA A 132 -1.11 5.21 -0.09
C ALA A 132 -1.54 4.84 1.33
N PRO A 133 -1.74 3.55 1.68
CA PRO A 133 -2.05 3.21 3.05
C PRO A 133 -0.93 3.78 3.88
N ASN A 134 -1.27 4.56 4.87
CA ASN A 134 -0.37 4.78 5.98
C ASN A 134 -0.11 3.39 6.59
N MET A 135 0.85 2.66 6.03
CA MET A 135 1.32 1.44 6.67
C MET A 135 2.01 1.85 7.96
N ILE A 136 1.20 1.88 9.01
CA ILE A 136 1.66 2.23 10.35
C ILE A 136 1.97 0.94 11.09
N LEU A 137 3.24 0.76 11.45
CA LEU A 137 3.62 -0.23 12.44
C LEU A 137 3.64 0.47 13.79
N GLN A 138 2.90 -0.06 14.77
CA GLN A 138 2.80 0.52 16.10
C GLN A 138 3.21 -0.48 17.16
N PHE A 139 4.14 -0.08 18.02
CA PHE A 139 4.72 -0.86 19.11
C PHE A 139 4.75 0.02 20.37
N GLY A 140 3.65 -0.02 21.14
CA GLY A 140 3.45 0.91 22.24
C GLY A 140 3.34 2.35 21.73
N ASP A 141 4.25 3.20 22.14
CA ASP A 141 4.36 4.61 21.72
C ASP A 141 5.31 4.83 20.50
N LEU A 142 6.02 3.78 20.04
CA LEU A 142 6.76 3.81 18.77
C LEU A 142 5.79 3.62 17.61
N ARG A 143 5.77 4.58 16.69
CA ARG A 143 4.94 4.60 15.49
C ARG A 143 5.82 4.79 14.26
N ILE A 144 5.72 3.89 13.30
CA ILE A 144 6.49 3.93 12.05
C ILE A 144 5.49 4.05 10.89
N GLN A 145 5.46 5.21 10.25
CA GLN A 145 4.66 5.46 9.05
C GLN A 145 5.52 5.18 7.82
N ILE A 146 5.34 4.02 7.19
CA ILE A 146 6.26 3.52 6.17
C ILE A 146 6.25 4.41 4.93
N ASP A 147 5.07 4.77 4.45
CA ASP A 147 4.92 5.55 3.21
C ASP A 147 5.38 7.01 3.37
N ALA A 148 5.11 7.59 4.53
CA ALA A 148 5.59 8.93 4.89
C ALA A 148 7.07 8.95 5.29
N ARG A 149 7.71 7.77 5.46
CA ARG A 149 9.06 7.61 6.02
C ARG A 149 9.25 8.34 7.35
N LEU A 150 8.21 8.31 8.19
CA LEU A 150 8.16 9.04 9.44
C LEU A 150 8.20 8.06 10.62
N VAL A 151 9.01 8.37 11.63
CA VAL A 151 9.08 7.64 12.89
C VAL A 151 8.75 8.59 14.03
N GLU A 152 7.85 8.15 14.91
CA GLU A 152 7.40 8.90 16.07
C GLU A 152 7.54 8.04 17.32
N ILE A 153 7.94 8.66 18.42
CA ILE A 153 7.93 8.06 19.76
C ILE A 153 7.14 9.00 20.67
N GLY A 154 5.94 8.56 21.04
CA GLY A 154 4.96 9.45 21.69
C GLY A 154 4.61 10.62 20.76
N GLU A 155 4.84 11.84 21.22
CA GLU A 155 4.62 13.07 20.42
C GLU A 155 5.87 13.55 19.68
N LYS A 156 6.99 12.85 19.78
CA LYS A 156 8.27 13.29 19.23
C LYS A 156 8.57 12.59 17.92
N THR A 157 8.79 13.35 16.85
CA THR A 157 9.30 12.85 15.58
C THR A 157 10.80 12.55 15.66
N ILE A 158 11.21 11.39 15.18
CA ILE A 158 12.58 10.94 15.10
C ILE A 158 13.02 10.94 13.62
N ASN A 159 14.00 11.78 13.30
CA ASN A 159 14.59 11.82 11.97
C ASN A 159 15.64 10.73 11.82
N LEU A 160 15.39 9.74 10.96
CA LEU A 160 16.32 8.67 10.64
C LEU A 160 16.95 8.87 9.26
N PRO A 161 18.26 8.61 9.10
CA PRO A 161 18.87 8.47 7.78
C PRO A 161 18.16 7.39 6.95
N PRO A 162 18.10 7.50 5.60
CA PRO A 162 17.32 6.60 4.76
C PRO A 162 17.57 5.10 5.01
N LYS A 163 18.83 4.70 5.15
CA LYS A 163 19.19 3.28 5.38
C LYS A 163 18.82 2.79 6.78
N GLU A 164 18.84 3.66 7.79
CA GLU A 164 18.40 3.32 9.14
C GLU A 164 16.89 3.16 9.21
N PHE A 165 16.15 4.02 8.49
CA PHE A 165 14.71 3.88 8.34
C PHE A 165 14.35 2.54 7.66
N ASP A 166 14.98 2.21 6.51
CA ASP A 166 14.74 0.97 5.79
C ASP A 166 15.07 -0.27 6.65
N LEU A 167 16.14 -0.18 7.44
CA LEU A 167 16.55 -1.23 8.38
C LEU A 167 15.53 -1.42 9.51
N LEU A 168 15.04 -0.32 10.10
CA LEU A 168 14.00 -0.35 11.13
C LEU A 168 12.70 -0.97 10.58
N VAL A 169 12.24 -0.53 9.42
CA VAL A 169 11.04 -1.08 8.76
C VAL A 169 11.20 -2.57 8.51
N LYS A 170 12.34 -3.00 7.94
CA LYS A 170 12.58 -4.42 7.65
C LYS A 170 12.55 -5.28 8.91
N LEU A 171 13.17 -4.82 9.98
CA LEU A 171 13.18 -5.51 11.26
C LEU A 171 11.78 -5.55 11.90
N ALA A 172 11.08 -4.43 11.93
CA ALA A 172 9.75 -4.31 12.52
C ALA A 172 8.67 -5.11 11.77
N GLN A 173 8.74 -5.19 10.44
CA GLN A 173 7.87 -6.05 9.63
C GLN A 173 8.07 -7.54 9.86
N ASN A 174 9.25 -7.94 10.37
CA ASN A 174 9.59 -9.32 10.68
C ASN A 174 9.78 -9.51 12.19
N GLU A 175 8.85 -8.97 12.97
CA GLU A 175 8.86 -9.10 14.42
C GLU A 175 8.99 -10.56 14.87
N HIS A 176 9.75 -10.79 15.93
CA HIS A 176 10.11 -12.09 16.48
C HIS A 176 10.98 -13.00 15.56
N ILE A 177 11.23 -12.61 14.31
CA ILE A 177 12.06 -13.37 13.38
C ILE A 177 13.50 -12.84 13.43
N VAL A 178 14.47 -13.76 13.51
CA VAL A 178 15.90 -13.42 13.41
C VAL A 178 16.27 -13.25 11.94
N LEU A 179 16.74 -12.07 11.57
CA LEU A 179 17.27 -11.79 10.23
C LEU A 179 18.80 -11.80 10.30
N THR A 180 19.43 -12.53 9.37
CA THR A 180 20.90 -12.56 9.30
C THR A 180 21.44 -11.24 8.78
N ARG A 181 22.75 -10.99 9.01
CA ARG A 181 23.42 -9.79 8.50
C ARG A 181 23.40 -9.73 6.99
N GLU A 182 23.55 -10.87 6.34
CA GLU A 182 23.49 -11.01 4.89
C GLU A 182 22.08 -10.66 4.37
N GLN A 183 21.03 -11.22 4.98
CA GLN A 183 19.64 -10.92 4.61
C GLN A 183 19.32 -9.43 4.77
N LEU A 184 19.78 -8.81 5.84
CA LEU A 184 19.59 -7.38 6.07
C LEU A 184 20.36 -6.53 5.08
N LEU A 185 21.63 -6.91 4.80
CA LEU A 185 22.47 -6.22 3.82
C LEU A 185 21.82 -6.26 2.43
N GLU A 186 21.45 -7.45 1.97
CA GLU A 186 20.84 -7.68 0.67
C GLU A 186 19.51 -6.92 0.53
N THR A 187 18.65 -6.98 1.54
CA THR A 187 17.33 -6.34 1.49
C THR A 187 17.39 -4.82 1.52
N VAL A 188 18.29 -4.25 2.33
CA VAL A 188 18.35 -2.79 2.57
C VAL A 188 19.32 -2.09 1.62
N TRP A 189 20.42 -2.73 1.21
CA TRP A 189 21.43 -2.15 0.31
C TRP A 189 21.35 -2.68 -1.12
N GLY A 190 20.71 -3.83 -1.32
CA GLY A 190 20.54 -4.47 -2.64
C GLY A 190 21.61 -5.52 -2.93
N TYR A 191 21.32 -6.41 -3.88
CA TYR A 191 22.21 -7.53 -4.29
C TYR A 191 23.54 -7.07 -4.91
N GLU A 192 23.59 -5.89 -5.50
CA GLU A 192 24.81 -5.34 -6.12
C GLU A 192 25.75 -4.66 -5.11
N TYR A 193 25.35 -4.62 -3.84
CA TYR A 193 26.21 -4.03 -2.82
C TYR A 193 27.30 -5.00 -2.38
N HIS A 194 28.53 -4.76 -2.79
CA HIS A 194 29.71 -5.57 -2.46
C HIS A 194 30.42 -5.19 -1.13
N GLY A 195 29.72 -4.50 -0.25
CA GLY A 195 30.26 -4.10 1.05
C GLY A 195 30.25 -5.21 2.10
N ASP A 196 31.00 -4.97 3.20
CA ASP A 196 31.08 -5.88 4.35
C ASP A 196 29.74 -5.87 5.15
N THR A 197 29.33 -7.03 5.64
CA THR A 197 28.19 -7.20 6.55
C THR A 197 28.32 -6.36 7.84
N ARG A 198 29.51 -5.92 8.21
CA ARG A 198 29.77 -4.95 9.28
C ARG A 198 29.08 -3.60 9.07
N THR A 199 28.72 -3.28 7.84
CA THR A 199 27.89 -2.10 7.53
C THR A 199 26.55 -2.16 8.26
N VAL A 200 25.95 -3.34 8.36
CA VAL A 200 24.69 -3.55 9.11
C VAL A 200 24.90 -3.25 10.59
N ASP A 201 26.01 -3.74 11.18
CA ASP A 201 26.31 -3.51 12.60
C ASP A 201 26.46 -2.02 12.93
N SER A 202 27.12 -1.27 12.06
CA SER A 202 27.28 0.18 12.22
C SER A 202 25.96 0.93 12.17
N HIS A 203 25.07 0.58 11.21
CA HIS A 203 23.75 1.20 11.10
C HIS A 203 22.81 0.77 12.22
N VAL A 204 22.87 -0.48 12.69
CA VAL A 204 22.11 -0.90 13.88
C VAL A 204 22.55 -0.14 15.12
N LYS A 205 23.86 0.11 15.28
CA LYS A 205 24.36 0.92 16.40
C LYS A 205 23.78 2.34 16.34
N SER A 206 23.89 3.01 15.21
CA SER A 206 23.37 4.38 15.02
C SER A 206 21.85 4.44 15.17
N LEU A 207 21.11 3.49 14.57
CA LEU A 207 19.65 3.36 14.71
C LEU A 207 19.23 3.24 16.19
N ARG A 208 19.94 2.42 16.97
CA ARG A 208 19.70 2.28 18.42
C ARG A 208 19.92 3.60 19.18
N GLU A 209 20.90 4.39 18.76
CA GLU A 209 21.17 5.72 19.36
C GLU A 209 20.00 6.68 19.08
N HIS A 210 19.46 6.70 17.85
CA HIS A 210 18.30 7.52 17.48
C HIS A 210 17.02 7.07 18.20
N LEU A 211 16.81 5.77 18.40
CA LEU A 211 15.65 5.22 19.09
C LEU A 211 15.67 5.41 20.62
N GLY A 212 16.78 5.83 21.20
CA GLY A 212 16.91 6.10 22.63
C GLY A 212 16.50 4.91 23.51
N ASP A 213 15.47 5.08 24.36
CA ASP A 213 15.00 4.01 25.26
C ASP A 213 14.37 2.82 24.51
N HIS A 214 13.92 3.03 23.26
CA HIS A 214 13.37 2.00 22.38
C HIS A 214 14.44 1.14 21.69
N ARG A 215 15.75 1.45 21.90
CA ARG A 215 16.86 0.64 21.38
C ARG A 215 16.80 -0.85 21.72
N LYS A 216 16.14 -1.19 22.84
CA LYS A 216 15.96 -2.58 23.30
C LYS A 216 15.01 -3.39 22.41
N LEU A 217 14.20 -2.75 21.56
CA LEU A 217 13.35 -3.43 20.57
C LEU A 217 14.19 -4.14 19.51
N ILE A 218 15.40 -3.66 19.23
CA ILE A 218 16.32 -4.31 18.30
C ILE A 218 17.33 -5.13 19.11
N GLN A 219 17.14 -6.44 19.10
CA GLN A 219 17.99 -7.38 19.84
C GLN A 219 19.09 -7.94 18.95
N THR A 220 20.28 -8.15 19.52
CA THR A 220 21.38 -8.85 18.84
C THR A 220 21.27 -10.34 19.11
N VAL A 221 21.26 -11.16 18.06
CA VAL A 221 21.41 -12.60 18.14
C VAL A 221 22.85 -12.92 17.77
N TRP A 222 23.66 -13.24 18.78
CA TRP A 222 25.10 -13.42 18.63
C TRP A 222 25.44 -14.48 17.59
N GLY A 223 26.38 -14.18 16.71
CA GLY A 223 26.80 -15.08 15.63
C GLY A 223 25.83 -15.18 14.45
N VAL A 224 24.61 -14.60 14.52
CA VAL A 224 23.56 -14.70 13.48
C VAL A 224 23.22 -13.35 12.91
N GLY A 225 22.59 -12.44 13.68
CA GLY A 225 22.10 -11.18 13.17
C GLY A 225 21.28 -10.40 14.19
N TYR A 226 20.13 -9.91 13.76
CA TYR A 226 19.29 -9.05 14.57
C TYR A 226 17.81 -9.49 14.52
N LYS A 227 17.09 -9.16 15.59
CA LYS A 227 15.66 -9.42 15.74
C LYS A 227 14.97 -8.18 16.31
N PHE A 228 13.81 -7.86 15.82
CA PHE A 228 12.91 -6.89 16.44
C PHE A 228 11.96 -7.65 17.39
N GLU A 229 11.82 -7.17 18.61
CA GLU A 229 10.96 -7.80 19.60
C GLU A 229 10.33 -6.73 20.49
N TYR A 230 9.01 -6.60 20.40
CA TYR A 230 8.20 -5.81 21.29
C TYR A 230 7.53 -6.74 22.32
N ARG A 231 7.58 -6.34 23.57
CA ARG A 231 6.85 -7.00 24.67
C ARG A 231 6.09 -5.92 25.43
N GLU A 232 4.79 -6.11 25.57
CA GLU A 232 3.92 -5.29 26.40
C GLU A 232 4.31 -5.38 27.87
#